data_97166cd45ccc141f42f9e8ac3602e096
#
_entry.id   97166cd45ccc141f42f9e8ac3602e096
#
_cell.length_a   1.000
_cell.length_b   1.000
_cell.length_c   1.000
_cell.angle_alpha   90.00
_cell.angle_beta   90.00
_cell.angle_gamma   90.00
#
_symmetry.space_group_name_H-M   'P 1'
#
loop_
_entity.id
_entity.type
_entity.pdbx_description
1 polymer ?
#
loop_
_entity_poly.entity_id
_entity_poly.type
_entity_poly.pdbx_seq_one_letter_code
_entity_poly.pdbx_strand_id
1 'polypeptide(L)'
;MTEQLDTKIKIVELDEQNNYGKFVIMPLERGYGTTLGNSLRRVLLSSLPGAAISKINIQGVAHEMSTIKGVKEDVPEIILNLKGIAVKKYNEEPISLNVDIKGPCVLTAKDILVDTDLEVKNPDHYIACLLYTSPSPRDRQ
;
A
#
# COMPACT_ATOMS: atom_id res chain seq x y z
N MET A 1 -13.44 44.05 23.58
CA MET A 1 -14.46 43.06 23.16
C MET A 1 -13.91 42.37 21.95
N THR A 2 -13.37 41.17 22.10
CA THR A 2 -12.95 40.32 20.98
C THR A 2 -14.22 39.76 20.34
N GLU A 3 -14.57 40.22 19.15
CA GLU A 3 -15.60 39.56 18.35
C GLU A 3 -15.18 38.12 18.14
N GLN A 4 -15.96 37.21 18.69
CA GLN A 4 -15.75 35.78 18.51
C GLN A 4 -16.07 35.47 17.04
N LEU A 5 -15.04 35.34 16.21
CA LEU A 5 -15.16 34.94 14.82
C LEU A 5 -15.73 33.51 14.77
N ASP A 6 -17.01 33.41 14.40
CA ASP A 6 -17.71 32.14 14.24
C ASP A 6 -17.16 31.41 12.96
N THR A 7 -16.14 30.61 13.15
CA THR A 7 -15.45 29.88 12.05
C THR A 7 -16.37 28.80 11.48
N LYS A 8 -16.64 28.88 10.18
CA LYS A 8 -17.49 27.93 9.45
C LYS A 8 -16.65 27.10 8.46
N ILE A 9 -17.00 25.83 8.36
CA ILE A 9 -16.40 24.91 7.37
C ILE A 9 -17.42 24.76 6.24
N LYS A 10 -17.00 25.07 5.01
CA LYS A 10 -17.80 24.87 3.80
C LYS A 10 -17.16 23.79 2.94
N ILE A 11 -17.93 22.77 2.59
CA ILE A 11 -17.54 21.76 1.59
C ILE A 11 -17.72 22.40 0.22
N VAL A 12 -16.65 22.48 -0.56
CA VAL A 12 -16.65 23.02 -1.94
C VAL A 12 -16.83 21.90 -2.92
N GLU A 13 -16.12 20.78 -2.71
CA GLU A 13 -16.13 19.63 -3.58
C GLU A 13 -15.88 18.38 -2.74
N LEU A 14 -16.62 17.32 -2.99
CA LEU A 14 -16.46 16.03 -2.33
C LEU A 14 -16.64 14.94 -3.38
N ASP A 15 -15.60 14.16 -3.62
CA ASP A 15 -15.60 12.99 -4.50
C ASP A 15 -15.22 11.75 -3.67
N GLU A 16 -16.24 10.97 -3.32
CA GLU A 16 -16.06 9.77 -2.51
C GLU A 16 -15.37 8.63 -3.30
N GLN A 17 -15.50 8.61 -4.63
CA GLN A 17 -14.90 7.56 -5.46
C GLN A 17 -13.37 7.69 -5.52
N ASN A 18 -12.88 8.91 -5.62
CA ASN A 18 -11.45 9.22 -5.66
C ASN A 18 -10.88 9.60 -4.29
N ASN A 19 -11.68 9.51 -3.21
CA ASN A 19 -11.29 9.93 -1.86
C ASN A 19 -10.73 11.37 -1.83
N TYR A 20 -11.37 12.27 -2.57
CA TYR A 20 -10.96 13.67 -2.68
C TYR A 20 -11.98 14.57 -2.00
N GLY A 21 -11.48 15.56 -1.24
CA GLY A 21 -12.32 16.58 -0.63
C GLY A 21 -11.65 17.93 -0.62
N LYS A 22 -12.41 18.97 -1.00
CA LYS A 22 -12.01 20.37 -0.92
C LYS A 22 -12.91 21.14 0.03
N PHE A 23 -12.28 21.71 1.05
CA PHE A 23 -12.96 22.42 2.12
C PHE A 23 -12.46 23.85 2.21
N VAL A 24 -13.33 24.77 2.55
CA VAL A 24 -12.99 26.16 2.86
C VAL A 24 -13.39 26.45 4.30
N ILE A 25 -12.43 26.94 5.07
CA ILE A 25 -12.61 27.28 6.48
C ILE A 25 -12.45 28.79 6.62
N MET A 26 -13.52 29.47 6.99
CA MET A 26 -13.53 30.91 7.11
C MET A 26 -14.62 31.39 8.08
N PRO A 27 -14.50 32.59 8.69
CA PRO A 27 -13.30 33.43 8.74
C PRO A 27 -12.24 32.83 9.69
N LEU A 28 -10.99 33.14 9.44
CA LEU A 28 -9.85 32.80 10.33
C LEU A 28 -9.04 34.06 10.59
N GLU A 29 -8.50 34.17 11.80
CA GLU A 29 -7.56 35.21 12.15
C GLU A 29 -6.26 35.07 11.33
N ARG A 30 -5.55 36.18 11.16
CA ARG A 30 -4.31 36.20 10.39
C ARG A 30 -3.26 35.24 10.97
N GLY A 31 -2.75 34.35 10.13
CA GLY A 31 -1.74 33.32 10.50
C GLY A 31 -2.34 31.98 10.94
N TYR A 32 -3.61 31.91 11.35
CA TYR A 32 -4.22 30.63 11.79
C TYR A 32 -4.40 29.62 10.68
N GLY A 33 -4.53 30.07 9.43
CA GLY A 33 -4.63 29.15 8.27
C GLY A 33 -3.44 28.21 8.15
N THR A 34 -2.21 28.71 8.30
CA THR A 34 -0.99 27.91 8.27
C THR A 34 -0.93 26.92 9.43
N THR A 35 -1.28 27.38 10.64
CA THR A 35 -1.29 26.52 11.84
C THR A 35 -2.30 25.38 11.70
N LEU A 36 -3.52 25.70 11.28
CA LEU A 36 -4.59 24.71 11.08
C LEU A 36 -4.22 23.71 9.97
N GLY A 37 -3.71 24.21 8.84
CA GLY A 37 -3.29 23.38 7.72
C GLY A 37 -2.16 22.41 8.09
N ASN A 38 -1.14 22.88 8.80
CA ASN A 38 -0.06 22.02 9.28
C ASN A 38 -0.53 20.97 10.31
N SER A 39 -1.43 21.36 11.21
CA SER A 39 -1.98 20.43 12.20
C SER A 39 -2.78 19.32 11.53
N LEU A 40 -3.67 19.66 10.60
CA LEU A 40 -4.44 18.70 9.81
C LEU A 40 -3.54 17.78 8.98
N ARG A 41 -2.54 18.35 8.30
CA ARG A 41 -1.56 17.57 7.53
C ARG A 41 -0.85 16.53 8.39
N ARG A 42 -0.37 16.92 9.57
CA ARG A 42 0.34 16.00 10.48
C ARG A 42 -0.56 14.87 10.97
N VAL A 43 -1.80 15.17 11.35
CA VAL A 43 -2.78 14.16 11.77
C VAL A 43 -3.11 13.19 10.63
N LEU A 44 -3.36 13.70 9.43
CA LEU A 44 -3.68 12.87 8.26
C LEU A 44 -2.53 11.93 7.86
N LEU A 45 -1.28 12.38 8.01
CA LEU A 45 -0.11 11.57 7.65
C LEU A 45 0.31 10.54 8.71
N SER A 46 0.02 10.79 10.00
CA SER A 46 0.59 10.00 11.10
C SER A 46 -0.42 9.24 11.95
N SER A 47 -1.70 9.63 11.92
CA SER A 47 -2.67 9.16 12.93
C SER A 47 -3.87 8.43 12.35
N LEU A 48 -4.02 8.36 11.03
CA LEU A 48 -5.08 7.57 10.42
C LEU A 48 -4.69 6.09 10.38
N PRO A 49 -5.53 5.20 10.89
CA PRO A 49 -5.28 3.75 10.81
C PRO A 49 -5.38 3.29 9.36
N GLY A 50 -4.52 2.32 9.00
CA GLY A 50 -4.51 1.73 7.68
C GLY A 50 -3.94 0.32 7.72
N ALA A 51 -4.12 -0.43 6.63
CA ALA A 51 -3.57 -1.74 6.45
C ALA A 51 -2.45 -1.72 5.41
N ALA A 52 -1.35 -2.42 5.69
CA ALA A 52 -0.24 -2.57 4.77
C ALA A 52 0.49 -3.89 5.02
N ILE A 53 1.22 -4.36 4.03
CA ILE A 53 2.09 -5.54 4.17
C ILE A 53 3.29 -5.13 5.01
N SER A 54 3.43 -5.73 6.19
CA SER A 54 4.50 -5.42 7.16
C SER A 54 5.66 -6.40 7.13
N LYS A 55 5.41 -7.65 6.76
CA LYS A 55 6.40 -8.73 6.72
C LYS A 55 6.17 -9.62 5.51
N ILE A 56 7.25 -10.09 4.93
CA ILE A 56 7.27 -11.13 3.91
C ILE A 56 8.24 -12.23 4.32
N ASN A 57 7.92 -13.45 3.92
CA ASN A 57 8.82 -14.59 4.03
C ASN A 57 8.84 -15.30 2.68
N ILE A 58 10.04 -15.43 2.09
CA ILE A 58 10.22 -16.11 0.81
C ILE A 58 11.06 -17.35 1.07
N GLN A 59 10.53 -18.50 0.72
CA GLN A 59 11.23 -19.76 0.92
C GLN A 59 12.56 -19.80 0.14
N GLY A 60 13.64 -20.20 0.80
CA GLY A 60 14.97 -20.27 0.19
C GLY A 60 15.73 -18.94 0.14
N VAL A 61 15.18 -17.86 0.67
CA VAL A 61 15.81 -16.53 0.75
C VAL A 61 16.27 -16.27 2.18
N ALA A 62 17.58 -16.04 2.36
CA ALA A 62 18.17 -15.81 3.67
C ALA A 62 18.16 -14.33 4.10
N HIS A 63 18.19 -13.40 3.14
CA HIS A 63 18.24 -11.96 3.38
C HIS A 63 17.64 -11.17 2.21
N GLU A 64 17.27 -9.94 2.46
CA GLU A 64 16.60 -9.06 1.49
C GLU A 64 17.42 -8.71 0.24
N MET A 65 18.75 -8.77 0.31
CA MET A 65 19.66 -8.47 -0.81
C MET A 65 19.96 -9.70 -1.67
N SER A 66 19.04 -10.64 -1.78
CA SER A 66 19.22 -11.87 -2.57
C SER A 66 18.36 -11.88 -3.82
N THR A 67 18.70 -12.83 -4.70
CA THR A 67 17.91 -13.15 -5.89
C THR A 67 17.19 -14.48 -5.68
N ILE A 68 16.08 -14.67 -6.38
CA ILE A 68 15.31 -15.91 -6.34
C ILE A 68 15.51 -16.64 -7.66
N LYS A 69 15.96 -17.89 -7.59
CA LYS A 69 16.14 -18.71 -8.80
C LYS A 69 14.80 -18.90 -9.52
N GLY A 70 14.76 -18.50 -10.80
CA GLY A 70 13.57 -18.63 -11.62
C GLY A 70 12.58 -17.48 -11.50
N VAL A 71 12.94 -16.41 -10.83
CA VAL A 71 12.18 -15.15 -10.77
C VAL A 71 13.00 -14.06 -11.44
N LYS A 72 12.36 -13.21 -12.22
CA LYS A 72 13.00 -12.13 -12.96
C LYS A 72 13.52 -11.03 -12.05
N GLU A 73 12.70 -10.67 -11.07
CA GLU A 73 12.96 -9.60 -10.11
C GLU A 73 13.84 -10.12 -8.96
N ASP A 74 14.66 -9.24 -8.40
CA ASP A 74 15.35 -9.47 -7.14
C ASP A 74 14.41 -9.23 -5.94
N VAL A 75 14.84 -9.63 -4.75
CA VAL A 75 14.04 -9.51 -3.54
C VAL A 75 13.71 -8.06 -3.20
N PRO A 76 14.62 -7.07 -3.31
CA PRO A 76 14.30 -5.66 -3.10
C PRO A 76 13.20 -5.15 -4.03
N GLU A 77 13.23 -5.53 -5.31
CA GLU A 77 12.21 -5.13 -6.28
C GLU A 77 10.83 -5.73 -5.94
N ILE A 78 10.80 -7.00 -5.54
CA ILE A 78 9.57 -7.65 -5.06
C ILE A 78 9.02 -6.93 -3.83
N ILE A 79 9.87 -6.54 -2.88
CA ILE A 79 9.44 -5.79 -1.69
C ILE A 79 8.83 -4.44 -2.08
N LEU A 80 9.43 -3.73 -3.02
CA LEU A 80 8.90 -2.45 -3.50
C LEU A 80 7.55 -2.63 -4.20
N ASN A 81 7.41 -3.67 -5.02
CA ASN A 81 6.14 -3.98 -5.68
C ASN A 81 5.05 -4.36 -4.65
N LEU A 82 5.37 -5.15 -3.63
CA LEU A 82 4.44 -5.50 -2.57
C LEU A 82 3.98 -4.29 -1.75
N LYS A 83 4.84 -3.29 -1.54
CA LYS A 83 4.45 -2.03 -0.88
C LYS A 83 3.44 -1.20 -1.68
N GLY A 84 3.36 -1.41 -2.99
CA GLY A 84 2.37 -0.77 -3.86
C GLY A 84 0.98 -1.39 -3.80
N ILE A 85 0.81 -2.53 -3.11
CA ILE A 85 -0.50 -3.18 -3.00
C ILE A 85 -1.37 -2.43 -2.00
N ALA A 86 -2.54 -1.99 -2.47
CA ALA A 86 -3.55 -1.35 -1.65
C ALA A 86 -4.49 -2.41 -1.07
N VAL A 87 -4.47 -2.57 0.24
CA VAL A 87 -5.31 -3.52 0.96
C VAL A 87 -6.28 -2.81 1.89
N LYS A 88 -7.50 -3.31 1.97
CA LYS A 88 -8.49 -2.93 2.96
C LYS A 88 -8.72 -4.11 3.88
N LYS A 89 -8.61 -3.89 5.17
CA LYS A 89 -8.76 -4.88 6.21
C LYS A 89 -9.95 -4.52 7.09
N TYR A 90 -10.73 -5.51 7.48
CA TYR A 90 -11.93 -5.33 8.30
C TYR A 90 -11.72 -5.68 9.78
N ASN A 91 -10.64 -6.41 10.09
CA ASN A 91 -10.24 -6.80 11.44
C ASN A 91 -8.97 -6.07 11.89
N GLU A 92 -8.72 -5.98 13.19
CA GLU A 92 -7.48 -5.39 13.75
C GLU A 92 -6.34 -6.40 13.86
N GLU A 93 -6.63 -7.71 13.83
CA GLU A 93 -5.63 -8.76 14.02
C GLU A 93 -4.72 -8.95 12.79
N PRO A 94 -3.41 -9.23 12.97
CA PRO A 94 -2.52 -9.52 11.86
C PRO A 94 -2.98 -10.75 11.07
N ILE A 95 -3.03 -10.63 9.74
CA ILE A 95 -3.41 -11.72 8.84
C ILE A 95 -2.15 -12.23 8.14
N SER A 96 -1.95 -13.55 8.13
CA SER A 96 -0.89 -14.20 7.37
C SER A 96 -1.47 -14.81 6.10
N LEU A 97 -0.95 -14.39 4.96
CA LEU A 97 -1.36 -14.89 3.64
C LEU A 97 -0.24 -15.73 3.06
N ASN A 98 -0.60 -16.85 2.45
CA ASN A 98 0.33 -17.71 1.74
C ASN A 98 0.10 -17.60 0.25
N VAL A 99 1.20 -17.54 -0.50
CA VAL A 99 1.19 -17.53 -1.96
C VAL A 99 2.03 -18.72 -2.42
N ASP A 100 1.40 -19.69 -3.07
CA ASP A 100 2.09 -20.84 -3.67
C ASP A 100 1.80 -20.87 -5.17
N ILE A 101 2.81 -20.55 -5.97
CA ILE A 101 2.68 -20.43 -7.42
C ILE A 101 3.75 -21.27 -8.11
N LYS A 102 3.33 -22.04 -9.10
CA LYS A 102 4.19 -22.92 -9.89
C LYS A 102 4.12 -22.56 -11.36
N GLY A 103 5.29 -22.67 -12.02
CA GLY A 103 5.41 -22.53 -13.48
C GLY A 103 5.65 -21.11 -13.95
N PRO A 104 5.86 -20.91 -15.25
CA PRO A 104 6.05 -19.59 -15.81
C PRO A 104 4.73 -18.81 -15.74
N CYS A 105 4.68 -17.75 -14.93
CA CYS A 105 3.53 -16.88 -14.80
C CYS A 105 3.92 -15.50 -14.26
N VAL A 106 3.03 -14.56 -14.44
CA VAL A 106 3.12 -13.22 -13.84
C VAL A 106 2.30 -13.23 -12.55
N LEU A 107 2.97 -12.99 -11.43
CA LEU A 107 2.35 -12.83 -10.13
C LEU A 107 1.80 -11.43 -10.00
N THR A 108 0.52 -11.34 -9.70
CA THR A 108 -0.19 -10.08 -9.47
C THR A 108 -0.91 -10.11 -8.12
N ALA A 109 -1.40 -8.97 -7.67
CA ALA A 109 -2.04 -8.86 -6.36
C ALA A 109 -3.30 -9.73 -6.21
N LYS A 110 -3.99 -10.08 -7.30
CA LYS A 110 -5.13 -11.02 -7.30
C LYS A 110 -4.76 -12.45 -6.94
N ASP A 111 -3.49 -12.85 -7.17
CA ASP A 111 -3.01 -14.20 -6.90
C ASP A 111 -2.68 -14.40 -5.41
N ILE A 112 -2.68 -13.33 -4.63
CA ILE A 112 -2.64 -13.40 -3.18
C ILE A 112 -3.99 -13.95 -2.71
N LEU A 113 -3.95 -15.13 -2.08
CA LEU A 113 -5.16 -15.74 -1.51
C LEU A 113 -5.73 -14.79 -0.45
N VAL A 114 -6.84 -14.17 -0.78
CA VAL A 114 -7.52 -13.19 0.08
C VAL A 114 -8.45 -13.97 1.01
N ASP A 115 -8.28 -13.76 2.30
CA ASP A 115 -9.22 -14.21 3.32
C ASP A 115 -10.47 -13.31 3.31
N THR A 116 -11.57 -13.78 3.90
CA THR A 116 -12.84 -13.03 3.98
C THR A 116 -12.70 -11.65 4.61
N ASP A 117 -11.66 -11.43 5.42
CA ASP A 117 -11.43 -10.20 6.17
C ASP A 117 -10.47 -9.21 5.50
N LEU A 118 -9.97 -9.54 4.32
CA LEU A 118 -9.03 -8.71 3.56
C LEU A 118 -9.51 -8.52 2.12
N GLU A 119 -9.50 -7.31 1.63
CA GLU A 119 -9.81 -6.96 0.25
C GLU A 119 -8.61 -6.27 -0.42
N VAL A 120 -8.21 -6.75 -1.60
CA VAL A 120 -7.20 -6.09 -2.43
C VAL A 120 -7.90 -5.11 -3.36
N LYS A 121 -7.53 -3.82 -3.28
CA LYS A 121 -8.16 -2.75 -4.06
C LYS A 121 -7.58 -2.58 -5.47
N ASN A 122 -6.34 -3.01 -5.67
CA ASN A 122 -5.63 -2.97 -6.97
C ASN A 122 -5.19 -4.38 -7.41
N PRO A 123 -6.12 -5.27 -7.81
CA PRO A 123 -5.84 -6.68 -8.07
C PRO A 123 -4.85 -6.92 -9.22
N ASP A 124 -4.78 -6.01 -10.18
CA ASP A 124 -3.89 -6.12 -11.35
C ASP A 124 -2.46 -5.59 -11.08
N HIS A 125 -2.17 -5.19 -9.83
CA HIS A 125 -0.86 -4.70 -9.47
C HIS A 125 0.21 -5.79 -9.62
N TYR A 126 1.27 -5.49 -10.38
CA TYR A 126 2.36 -6.39 -10.67
C TYR A 126 3.25 -6.62 -9.44
N ILE A 127 3.64 -7.88 -9.20
CA ILE A 127 4.53 -8.24 -8.09
C ILE A 127 5.83 -8.82 -8.62
N ALA A 128 5.76 -9.90 -9.39
CA ALA A 128 6.93 -10.60 -9.90
C ALA A 128 6.58 -11.45 -11.13
N CYS A 129 7.61 -11.81 -11.91
CA CYS A 129 7.48 -12.72 -13.03
C CYS A 129 8.31 -14.00 -12.78
N LEU A 130 7.61 -15.14 -12.73
CA LEU A 130 8.24 -16.44 -12.64
C LEU A 130 8.62 -16.91 -14.04
N LEU A 131 9.91 -17.18 -14.23
CA LEU A 131 10.46 -17.67 -15.48
C LEU A 131 10.49 -19.20 -15.48
N TYR A 132 10.44 -19.78 -16.67
CA TYR A 132 10.66 -21.22 -16.82
C TYR A 132 12.14 -21.53 -16.53
N THR A 133 12.41 -22.21 -15.43
CA THR A 133 13.75 -22.74 -15.16
C THR A 133 13.96 -24.04 -15.90
N SER A 134 14.18 -23.98 -17.21
CA SER A 134 14.84 -25.10 -17.89
C SER A 134 16.30 -25.11 -17.44
N PRO A 135 16.85 -26.23 -16.92
CA PRO A 135 18.26 -26.27 -16.58
C PRO A 135 19.06 -26.02 -17.87
N SER A 136 19.90 -24.98 -17.84
CA SER A 136 20.78 -24.66 -18.95
C SER A 136 21.67 -25.87 -19.22
N PRO A 137 21.96 -26.21 -20.50
CA PRO A 137 22.90 -27.28 -20.84
C PRO A 137 24.29 -27.11 -20.23
N ARG A 138 24.63 -25.92 -19.73
CA ARG A 138 25.89 -25.61 -19.03
C ARG A 138 25.95 -26.05 -17.58
N ASP A 139 24.82 -26.35 -16.97
CA ASP A 139 24.73 -26.76 -15.55
C ASP A 139 24.83 -28.29 -15.38
N ARG A 140 25.20 -29.04 -16.43
CA ARG A 140 25.37 -30.49 -16.44
C ARG A 140 26.85 -30.93 -16.54
N GLN A 141 27.75 -30.20 -15.94
CA GLN A 141 29.12 -30.67 -15.76
C GLN A 141 29.46 -30.82 -14.30
#